data_fdb5e7a73aceda48fc9f2d601166de7b
#
_entry.id   fdb5e7a73aceda48fc9f2d601166de7b
#
_cell.length_a   1.000
_cell.length_b   1.000
_cell.length_c   1.000
_cell.angle_alpha   90.00
_cell.angle_beta   90.00
_cell.angle_gamma   90.00
#
_symmetry.space_group_name_H-M   'P 1'
#
loop_
_entity.id
_entity.type
_entity.pdbx_description
1 polymer ?
#
loop_
_entity_poly.entity_id
_entity_poly.type
_entity_poly.pdbx_seq_one_letter_code
_entity_poly.pdbx_strand_id
1 'polypeptide(L)'
;TGVYHLTLLHFLCDKFETFIFNPLVTNCNKNVDIRKVKNDKKDSIKIAKIGKFQDVKCSSSFDIEIYTLKSLCRDYYKITDSKSTFKKKLSTDLRVIFPGYITVFSNITCKTSMAILKEFSSPESILNADKDYLINLISSNSKKGLVHSEAIYKKLISASEDAVYICINSPSLFVKITNTLSIIENFEIQLANLLKEINFLMKSNRIPDNFKQNVALIYSIP
;
A
#
# COMPACT_ATOMS: atom_id res chain seq x y z
N THR A 1 3.46 -23.10 1.18
CA THR A 1 2.12 -23.72 1.04
C THR A 1 1.03 -22.74 0.67
N GLY A 2 1.12 -21.66 0.02
CA GLY A 2 0.06 -20.81 -0.50
C GLY A 2 -1.23 -20.72 0.35
N VAL A 3 -2.31 -20.23 -0.23
CA VAL A 3 -3.62 -20.08 0.45
C VAL A 3 -4.47 -21.37 0.48
N TYR A 4 -4.08 -22.40 -0.27
CA TYR A 4 -4.90 -23.61 -0.50
C TYR A 4 -5.14 -24.45 0.76
N HIS A 5 -4.29 -24.33 1.78
CA HIS A 5 -4.45 -25.10 3.02
C HIS A 5 -5.46 -24.46 3.98
N LEU A 6 -5.83 -23.20 3.81
CA LEU A 6 -6.60 -22.43 4.80
C LEU A 6 -8.02 -22.95 4.98
N THR A 7 -8.72 -23.23 3.87
CA THR A 7 -10.08 -23.78 3.92
C THR A 7 -10.11 -25.18 4.51
N LEU A 8 -9.11 -26.02 4.16
CA LEU A 8 -8.96 -27.34 4.73
C LEU A 8 -8.64 -27.27 6.22
N LEU A 9 -7.73 -26.37 6.62
CA LEU A 9 -7.37 -26.16 8.02
C LEU A 9 -8.57 -25.72 8.84
N HIS A 10 -9.34 -24.74 8.38
CA HIS A 10 -10.56 -24.27 9.05
C HIS A 10 -11.56 -25.42 9.26
N PHE A 11 -11.79 -26.21 8.22
CA PHE A 11 -12.68 -27.37 8.32
C PHE A 11 -12.17 -28.46 9.28
N LEU A 12 -10.87 -28.70 9.33
CA LEU A 12 -10.28 -29.74 10.17
C LEU A 12 -10.17 -29.32 11.63
N CYS A 13 -9.85 -28.06 11.94
CA CYS A 13 -9.70 -27.58 13.30
C CYS A 13 -10.97 -27.73 14.15
N ASP A 14 -12.15 -27.68 13.52
CA ASP A 14 -13.43 -27.85 14.22
C ASP A 14 -13.72 -29.32 14.57
N LYS A 15 -13.06 -30.27 13.93
CA LYS A 15 -13.37 -31.70 14.03
C LYS A 15 -12.25 -32.55 14.60
N PHE A 16 -11.01 -32.10 14.47
CA PHE A 16 -9.83 -32.89 14.80
C PHE A 16 -8.77 -32.00 15.48
N GLU A 17 -7.97 -32.60 16.37
CA GLU A 17 -6.74 -31.98 16.79
C GLU A 17 -5.80 -31.82 15.60
N THR A 18 -5.51 -30.57 15.25
CA THR A 18 -4.76 -30.24 14.04
C THR A 18 -3.40 -29.64 14.41
N PHE A 19 -2.35 -30.17 13.79
CA PHE A 19 -0.98 -29.72 14.00
C PHE A 19 -0.47 -29.03 12.74
N ILE A 20 -0.01 -27.80 12.87
CA ILE A 20 0.61 -27.04 11.78
C ILE A 20 2.13 -27.05 11.97
N PHE A 21 2.84 -27.62 11.01
CA PHE A 21 4.29 -27.63 11.01
C PHE A 21 4.86 -26.46 10.23
N ASN A 22 5.90 -25.85 10.77
CA ASN A 22 6.67 -24.89 9.99
C ASN A 22 7.31 -25.61 8.78
N PRO A 23 7.14 -25.10 7.55
CA PRO A 23 7.76 -25.67 6.34
C PRO A 23 9.28 -25.86 6.45
N LEU A 24 9.97 -25.05 7.24
CA LEU A 24 11.41 -25.23 7.50
C LEU A 24 11.70 -26.54 8.25
N VAL A 25 10.88 -26.88 9.26
CA VAL A 25 11.03 -28.13 10.02
C VAL A 25 10.81 -29.35 9.11
N THR A 26 9.75 -29.32 8.30
CA THR A 26 9.48 -30.40 7.37
C THR A 26 10.56 -30.52 6.28
N ASN A 27 11.15 -29.41 5.85
CA ASN A 27 12.20 -29.39 4.84
C ASN A 27 13.54 -29.91 5.38
N CYS A 28 13.92 -29.54 6.60
CA CYS A 28 15.12 -30.09 7.27
C CYS A 28 15.03 -31.60 7.39
N ASN A 29 13.86 -32.14 7.75
CA ASN A 29 13.66 -33.59 7.87
C ASN A 29 13.59 -34.32 6.51
N LYS A 30 13.33 -33.63 5.40
CA LYS A 30 13.41 -34.20 4.03
C LYS A 30 14.83 -34.55 3.61
N ASN A 31 15.83 -33.87 4.16
CA ASN A 31 17.23 -34.02 3.79
C ASN A 31 17.95 -35.15 4.54
N VAL A 32 17.28 -35.85 5.45
CA VAL A 32 17.85 -36.96 6.22
C VAL A 32 17.99 -38.24 5.35
N ASP A 33 17.23 -38.39 4.26
CA ASP A 33 17.34 -39.53 3.37
C ASP A 33 18.45 -39.36 2.32
N ILE A 34 19.29 -40.36 2.18
CA ILE A 34 20.41 -40.41 1.22
C ILE A 34 19.90 -40.30 -0.24
N ARG A 35 18.70 -40.77 -0.55
CA ARG A 35 18.06 -40.66 -1.88
C ARG A 35 16.87 -39.71 -1.83
N LYS A 36 17.00 -38.59 -2.52
CA LYS A 36 15.90 -37.57 -2.67
C LYS A 36 14.84 -38.08 -3.64
N VAL A 37 13.85 -38.83 -3.16
CA VAL A 37 12.68 -39.19 -3.94
C VAL A 37 11.54 -38.24 -3.55
N LYS A 38 11.15 -37.37 -4.48
CA LYS A 38 10.02 -36.44 -4.28
C LYS A 38 8.72 -37.21 -4.60
N ASN A 39 7.97 -37.56 -3.57
CA ASN A 39 6.70 -38.25 -3.67
C ASN A 39 5.80 -37.85 -2.49
N ASP A 40 4.60 -37.36 -2.79
CA ASP A 40 3.65 -36.85 -1.79
C ASP A 40 3.27 -37.89 -0.74
N LYS A 41 3.16 -39.17 -1.13
CA LYS A 41 2.91 -40.28 -0.20
C LYS A 41 4.05 -40.46 0.82
N LYS A 42 5.30 -40.33 0.39
CA LYS A 42 6.45 -40.40 1.29
C LYS A 42 6.55 -39.17 2.16
N ASP A 43 6.23 -38.00 1.62
CA ASP A 43 6.23 -36.76 2.35
C ASP A 43 5.15 -36.75 3.45
N SER A 44 3.94 -37.25 3.17
CA SER A 44 2.88 -37.39 4.19
C SER A 44 3.26 -38.33 5.34
N ILE A 45 3.91 -39.46 5.04
CA ILE A 45 4.41 -40.39 6.08
C ILE A 45 5.50 -39.73 6.93
N LYS A 46 6.40 -38.95 6.33
CA LYS A 46 7.44 -38.21 7.05
C LYS A 46 6.83 -37.16 7.97
N ILE A 47 5.86 -36.39 7.49
CA ILE A 47 5.14 -35.40 8.31
C ILE A 47 4.46 -36.07 9.50
N ALA A 48 3.79 -37.21 9.28
CA ALA A 48 3.17 -37.99 10.35
C ALA A 48 4.20 -38.46 11.39
N LYS A 49 5.38 -38.91 10.95
CA LYS A 49 6.47 -39.29 11.86
C LYS A 49 7.00 -38.11 12.70
N ILE A 50 7.14 -36.94 12.07
CA ILE A 50 7.52 -35.72 12.78
C ILE A 50 6.51 -35.41 13.91
N GLY A 51 5.19 -35.48 13.59
CA GLY A 51 4.14 -35.28 14.58
C GLY A 51 4.14 -36.28 15.74
N LYS A 52 4.57 -37.51 15.45
CA LYS A 52 4.63 -38.59 16.47
C LYS A 52 5.84 -38.47 17.40
N PHE A 53 6.99 -38.01 16.90
CA PHE A 53 8.25 -38.08 17.60
C PHE A 53 8.80 -36.74 18.11
N GLN A 54 8.19 -35.63 17.69
CA GLN A 54 8.56 -34.30 18.17
C GLN A 54 7.45 -33.76 19.07
N ASP A 55 7.82 -33.09 20.16
CA ASP A 55 6.90 -32.32 21.01
C ASP A 55 6.38 -31.09 20.23
N VAL A 56 5.43 -31.32 19.34
CA VAL A 56 4.78 -30.29 18.57
C VAL A 56 3.53 -29.87 19.33
N LYS A 57 3.48 -28.59 19.70
CA LYS A 57 2.27 -28.04 20.31
C LYS A 57 1.14 -28.08 19.29
N CYS A 58 0.00 -28.65 19.72
CA CYS A 58 -1.23 -28.56 18.91
C CYS A 58 -1.50 -27.11 18.54
N SER A 59 -1.79 -26.85 17.29
CA SER A 59 -2.24 -25.54 16.83
C SER A 59 -3.66 -25.37 17.38
N SER A 60 -3.78 -24.75 18.56
CA SER A 60 -5.09 -24.32 19.05
C SER A 60 -5.78 -23.52 17.95
N SER A 61 -7.03 -23.84 17.70
CA SER A 61 -8.00 -23.20 16.81
C SER A 61 -7.43 -22.15 15.81
N PHE A 62 -7.65 -22.39 14.54
CA PHE A 62 -7.41 -21.36 13.51
C PHE A 62 -8.23 -20.12 13.85
N ASP A 63 -7.56 -19.11 14.41
CA ASP A 63 -8.20 -17.83 14.73
C ASP A 63 -8.40 -17.04 13.45
N ILE A 64 -9.63 -17.05 12.95
CA ILE A 64 -10.04 -16.40 11.72
C ILE A 64 -9.90 -14.88 11.81
N GLU A 65 -10.10 -14.31 12.99
CA GLU A 65 -9.99 -12.86 13.21
C GLU A 65 -8.53 -12.41 13.12
N ILE A 66 -7.62 -13.14 13.75
CA ILE A 66 -6.17 -12.85 13.63
C ILE A 66 -5.69 -13.06 12.21
N TYR A 67 -6.17 -14.08 11.52
CA TYR A 67 -5.85 -14.28 10.10
C TYR A 67 -6.35 -13.12 9.23
N THR A 68 -7.61 -12.71 9.43
CA THR A 68 -8.22 -11.58 8.71
C THR A 68 -7.44 -10.30 8.94
N LEU A 69 -7.10 -10.00 10.19
CA LEU A 69 -6.29 -8.83 10.54
C LEU A 69 -4.93 -8.86 9.85
N LYS A 70 -4.22 -9.98 9.88
CA LYS A 70 -2.94 -10.16 9.17
C LYS A 70 -3.08 -9.97 7.66
N SER A 71 -4.17 -10.45 7.07
CA SER A 71 -4.44 -10.28 5.63
C SER A 71 -4.65 -8.82 5.28
N LEU A 72 -5.52 -8.11 6.01
CA LEU A 72 -5.78 -6.69 5.80
C LEU A 72 -4.51 -5.84 5.97
N CYS A 73 -3.69 -6.12 6.98
CA CYS A 73 -2.41 -5.43 7.16
C CYS A 73 -1.46 -5.66 5.97
N ARG A 74 -1.37 -6.89 5.45
CA ARG A 74 -0.54 -7.18 4.27
C ARG A 74 -1.02 -6.43 3.04
N ASP A 75 -2.33 -6.36 2.83
CA ASP A 75 -2.91 -5.64 1.70
C ASP A 75 -2.70 -4.13 1.86
N TYR A 76 -2.80 -3.58 3.07
CA TYR A 76 -2.46 -2.19 3.36
C TYR A 76 -1.02 -1.86 2.96
N TYR A 77 -0.04 -2.69 3.32
CA TYR A 77 1.35 -2.49 2.92
C TYR A 77 1.56 -2.60 1.41
N LYS A 78 0.97 -3.61 0.76
CA LYS A 78 1.06 -3.77 -0.71
C LYS A 78 0.51 -2.55 -1.46
N ILE A 79 -0.65 -2.04 -1.03
CA ILE A 79 -1.25 -0.83 -1.65
C ILE A 79 -0.39 0.40 -1.37
N THR A 80 0.21 0.52 -0.18
CA THR A 80 1.15 1.59 0.16
C THR A 80 2.38 1.58 -0.76
N ASP A 81 2.97 0.41 -1.01
CA ASP A 81 4.10 0.24 -1.91
C ASP A 81 3.72 0.57 -3.36
N SER A 82 2.54 0.10 -3.80
CA SER A 82 2.00 0.43 -5.12
C SER A 82 1.79 1.94 -5.27
N LYS A 83 1.19 2.60 -4.28
CA LYS A 83 1.02 4.06 -4.25
C LYS A 83 2.36 4.79 -4.37
N SER A 84 3.39 4.31 -3.65
CA SER A 84 4.74 4.88 -3.71
C SER A 84 5.36 4.76 -5.10
N THR A 85 5.13 3.63 -5.77
CA THR A 85 5.56 3.40 -7.15
C THR A 85 4.90 4.38 -8.12
N PHE A 86 3.59 4.59 -7.99
CA PHE A 86 2.87 5.55 -8.83
C PHE A 86 3.23 7.01 -8.53
N LYS A 87 3.58 7.36 -7.28
CA LYS A 87 4.15 8.68 -6.95
C LYS A 87 5.48 8.93 -7.66
N LYS A 88 6.37 7.93 -7.68
CA LYS A 88 7.64 8.00 -8.41
C LYS A 88 7.40 8.16 -9.91
N LYS A 89 6.44 7.39 -10.46
CA LYS A 89 6.04 7.50 -11.87
C LYS A 89 5.54 8.91 -12.20
N LEU A 90 4.65 9.48 -11.39
CA LEU A 90 4.16 10.86 -11.56
C LEU A 90 5.32 11.86 -11.58
N SER A 91 6.26 11.74 -10.65
CA SER A 91 7.44 12.61 -10.62
C SER A 91 8.29 12.49 -11.88
N THR A 92 8.44 11.29 -12.42
CA THR A 92 9.20 11.06 -13.67
C THR A 92 8.45 11.65 -14.87
N ASP A 93 7.14 11.41 -14.97
CA ASP A 93 6.33 11.95 -16.08
C ASP A 93 6.31 13.49 -16.05
N LEU A 94 6.21 14.11 -14.85
CA LEU A 94 6.26 15.57 -14.70
C LEU A 94 7.61 16.18 -15.11
N ARG A 95 8.72 15.50 -14.91
CA ARG A 95 10.04 16.00 -15.37
C ARG A 95 10.13 16.15 -16.88
N VAL A 96 9.35 15.35 -17.62
CA VAL A 96 9.32 15.38 -19.10
C VAL A 96 8.24 16.33 -19.61
N ILE A 97 7.06 16.28 -19.01
CA ILE A 97 5.86 16.98 -19.52
C ILE A 97 5.77 18.39 -18.94
N PHE A 98 6.21 18.59 -17.71
CA PHE A 98 6.18 19.86 -17.01
C PHE A 98 7.47 20.05 -16.20
N PRO A 99 8.63 20.29 -16.82
CA PRO A 99 9.87 20.58 -16.13
C PRO A 99 9.69 21.77 -15.17
N GLY A 100 10.28 21.68 -13.99
CA GLY A 100 10.14 22.73 -12.96
C GLY A 100 8.93 22.59 -12.04
N TYR A 101 7.84 21.90 -12.43
CA TYR A 101 6.67 21.74 -11.56
C TYR A 101 7.01 21.13 -10.19
N ILE A 102 7.94 20.17 -10.17
CA ILE A 102 8.36 19.50 -8.93
C ILE A 102 9.08 20.44 -7.94
N THR A 103 9.53 21.61 -8.38
CA THR A 103 10.17 22.61 -7.51
C THR A 103 9.15 23.54 -6.82
N VAL A 104 7.93 23.62 -7.38
CA VAL A 104 6.85 24.44 -6.84
C VAL A 104 6.32 23.89 -5.51
N PHE A 105 6.21 22.55 -5.43
CA PHE A 105 5.68 21.85 -4.27
C PHE A 105 6.72 20.92 -3.66
N SER A 106 6.88 20.96 -2.34
CA SER A 106 7.72 19.98 -1.62
C SER A 106 7.17 18.56 -1.72
N ASN A 107 5.85 18.42 -1.91
CA ASN A 107 5.18 17.16 -2.15
C ASN A 107 4.21 17.31 -3.32
N ILE A 108 4.55 16.71 -4.45
CA ILE A 108 3.73 16.73 -5.69
C ILE A 108 2.38 16.05 -5.57
N THR A 109 2.17 15.24 -4.54
CA THR A 109 0.89 14.58 -4.25
C THR A 109 0.13 15.24 -3.10
N CYS A 110 0.45 16.50 -2.74
CA CYS A 110 -0.39 17.26 -1.83
C CYS A 110 -1.71 17.67 -2.52
N LYS A 111 -2.74 17.91 -1.72
CA LYS A 111 -4.09 18.23 -2.22
C LYS A 111 -4.08 19.37 -3.24
N THR A 112 -3.37 20.45 -2.96
CA THR A 112 -3.24 21.61 -3.83
C THR A 112 -2.60 21.26 -5.18
N SER A 113 -1.48 20.53 -5.16
CA SER A 113 -0.79 20.11 -6.38
C SER A 113 -1.66 19.17 -7.22
N MET A 114 -2.33 18.22 -6.59
CA MET A 114 -3.21 17.29 -7.30
C MET A 114 -4.43 18.00 -7.91
N ALA A 115 -5.01 18.98 -7.23
CA ALA A 115 -6.11 19.78 -7.75
C ALA A 115 -5.68 20.58 -8.99
N ILE A 116 -4.50 21.22 -8.94
CA ILE A 116 -3.95 21.97 -10.08
C ILE A 116 -3.69 21.03 -11.27
N LEU A 117 -3.00 19.91 -11.07
CA LEU A 117 -2.66 18.99 -12.16
C LEU A 117 -3.87 18.30 -12.78
N LYS A 118 -4.97 18.17 -12.05
CA LYS A 118 -6.23 17.64 -12.59
C LYS A 118 -6.90 18.61 -13.54
N GLU A 119 -6.88 19.86 -13.20
CA GLU A 119 -7.56 20.90 -13.95
C GLU A 119 -6.66 21.49 -15.03
N PHE A 120 -5.38 21.66 -14.71
CA PHE A 120 -4.37 22.23 -15.60
C PHE A 120 -3.23 21.23 -15.79
N SER A 121 -3.37 20.34 -16.76
CA SER A 121 -2.38 19.29 -16.99
C SER A 121 -1.17 19.73 -17.83
N SER A 122 -1.19 20.95 -18.41
CA SER A 122 -0.10 21.49 -19.22
C SER A 122 0.38 22.85 -18.71
N PRO A 123 1.66 23.21 -18.95
CA PRO A 123 2.18 24.55 -18.63
C PRO A 123 1.38 25.68 -19.29
N GLU A 124 1.01 25.50 -20.56
CA GLU A 124 0.22 26.47 -21.34
C GLU A 124 -1.18 26.70 -20.75
N SER A 125 -1.84 25.63 -20.26
CA SER A 125 -3.16 25.78 -19.63
C SER A 125 -3.11 26.60 -18.35
N ILE A 126 -2.01 26.54 -17.61
CA ILE A 126 -1.78 27.34 -16.40
C ILE A 126 -1.54 28.81 -16.76
N LEU A 127 -0.74 29.10 -17.81
CA LEU A 127 -0.46 30.47 -18.24
C LEU A 127 -1.72 31.16 -18.79
N ASN A 128 -2.62 30.41 -19.41
CA ASN A 128 -3.87 30.92 -19.95
C ASN A 128 -5.01 31.00 -18.92
N ALA A 129 -4.79 30.48 -17.72
CA ALA A 129 -5.80 30.46 -16.66
C ALA A 129 -5.96 31.84 -16.00
N ASP A 130 -7.18 32.12 -15.56
CA ASP A 130 -7.46 33.32 -14.78
C ASP A 130 -6.69 33.29 -13.45
N LYS A 131 -6.04 34.44 -13.13
CA LYS A 131 -5.21 34.59 -11.93
C LYS A 131 -6.01 34.36 -10.66
N ASP A 132 -7.18 35.00 -10.54
CA ASP A 132 -7.97 34.98 -9.32
C ASP A 132 -8.56 33.56 -9.11
N TYR A 133 -8.91 32.90 -10.20
CA TYR A 133 -9.35 31.53 -10.19
C TYR A 133 -8.26 30.57 -9.67
N LEU A 134 -7.03 30.67 -10.19
CA LEU A 134 -5.89 29.86 -9.74
C LEU A 134 -5.55 30.11 -8.26
N ILE A 135 -5.54 31.38 -7.83
CA ILE A 135 -5.29 31.71 -6.41
C ILE A 135 -6.38 31.12 -5.52
N ASN A 136 -7.65 31.18 -5.93
CA ASN A 136 -8.77 30.59 -5.21
C ASN A 136 -8.67 29.05 -5.16
N LEU A 137 -8.27 28.40 -6.25
CA LEU A 137 -8.05 26.95 -6.30
C LEU A 137 -6.92 26.53 -5.34
N ILE A 138 -5.83 27.29 -5.30
CA ILE A 138 -4.72 27.05 -4.36
C ILE A 138 -5.18 27.26 -2.93
N SER A 139 -5.88 28.34 -2.63
CA SER A 139 -6.35 28.71 -1.30
C SER A 139 -7.34 27.68 -0.74
N SER A 140 -8.30 27.23 -1.53
CA SER A 140 -9.32 26.25 -1.11
C SER A 140 -8.73 24.86 -0.78
N ASN A 141 -7.64 24.49 -1.47
CA ASN A 141 -6.94 23.22 -1.24
C ASN A 141 -5.76 23.32 -0.27
N SER A 142 -5.41 24.54 0.18
CA SER A 142 -4.35 24.82 1.14
C SER A 142 -4.95 25.22 2.48
N LYS A 143 -4.40 24.73 3.58
CA LYS A 143 -4.74 25.21 4.93
C LYS A 143 -4.01 26.50 5.29
N LYS A 144 -3.25 27.08 4.34
CA LYS A 144 -2.42 28.29 4.53
C LYS A 144 -3.13 29.47 3.86
N GLY A 145 -2.95 30.67 4.45
CA GLY A 145 -3.64 31.88 4.02
C GLY A 145 -3.27 32.38 2.60
N LEU A 146 -3.92 33.48 2.18
CA LEU A 146 -3.78 34.08 0.83
C LEU A 146 -2.34 34.40 0.44
N VAL A 147 -1.53 34.96 1.36
CA VAL A 147 -0.12 35.28 1.11
C VAL A 147 0.68 34.05 0.63
N HIS A 148 0.40 32.88 1.22
CA HIS A 148 1.04 31.64 0.77
C HIS A 148 0.54 31.21 -0.62
N SER A 149 -0.76 31.38 -0.88
CA SER A 149 -1.36 31.04 -2.16
C SER A 149 -0.79 31.90 -3.29
N GLU A 150 -0.60 33.19 -3.07
CA GLU A 150 0.06 34.10 -4.02
C GLU A 150 1.54 33.73 -4.25
N ALA A 151 2.25 33.32 -3.21
CA ALA A 151 3.63 32.87 -3.35
C ALA A 151 3.74 31.59 -4.17
N ILE A 152 2.81 30.64 -4.00
CA ILE A 152 2.73 29.42 -4.83
C ILE A 152 2.34 29.78 -6.26
N TYR A 153 1.37 30.67 -6.45
CA TYR A 153 0.96 31.14 -7.79
C TYR A 153 2.17 31.71 -8.55
N LYS A 154 2.94 32.63 -7.96
CA LYS A 154 4.14 33.22 -8.60
C LYS A 154 5.16 32.14 -9.02
N LYS A 155 5.43 31.18 -8.14
CA LYS A 155 6.33 30.06 -8.45
C LYS A 155 5.79 29.19 -9.59
N LEU A 156 4.47 28.93 -9.60
CA LEU A 156 3.82 28.12 -10.59
C LEU A 156 3.86 28.79 -11.97
N ILE A 157 3.61 30.08 -12.05
CA ILE A 157 3.71 30.85 -13.30
C ILE A 157 5.14 30.84 -13.82
N SER A 158 6.13 31.16 -12.99
CA SER A 158 7.54 31.14 -13.40
C SER A 158 7.96 29.74 -13.92
N ALA A 159 7.58 28.69 -13.20
CA ALA A 159 7.86 27.31 -13.66
C ALA A 159 7.14 26.95 -14.96
N SER A 160 5.95 27.52 -15.20
CA SER A 160 5.20 27.31 -16.44
C SER A 160 5.82 28.06 -17.62
N GLU A 161 6.27 29.30 -17.42
CA GLU A 161 6.99 30.09 -18.42
C GLU A 161 8.25 29.36 -18.90
N ASP A 162 9.07 28.89 -17.97
CA ASP A 162 10.27 28.11 -18.28
C ASP A 162 9.94 26.79 -19.01
N ALA A 163 8.88 26.11 -18.56
CA ALA A 163 8.50 24.82 -19.08
C ALA A 163 8.01 24.84 -20.54
N VAL A 164 7.30 25.86 -20.95
CA VAL A 164 6.76 25.98 -22.33
C VAL A 164 7.86 25.84 -23.39
N TYR A 165 9.07 26.34 -23.10
CA TYR A 165 10.18 26.28 -24.06
C TYR A 165 10.88 24.93 -24.14
N ILE A 166 10.83 24.12 -23.09
CA ILE A 166 11.63 22.90 -22.94
C ILE A 166 10.80 21.63 -22.80
N CYS A 167 9.49 21.72 -22.53
CA CYS A 167 8.65 20.54 -22.34
C CYS A 167 8.36 19.83 -23.66
N ILE A 168 8.06 18.53 -23.57
CA ILE A 168 7.48 17.78 -24.68
C ILE A 168 5.97 18.02 -24.67
N ASN A 169 5.52 18.99 -25.46
CA ASN A 169 4.12 19.34 -25.58
C ASN A 169 3.37 18.31 -26.45
N SER A 170 2.71 17.36 -25.82
CA SER A 170 1.86 16.39 -26.48
C SER A 170 0.60 16.13 -25.66
N PRO A 171 -0.60 16.40 -26.20
CA PRO A 171 -1.85 16.14 -25.50
C PRO A 171 -1.98 14.69 -25.00
N SER A 172 -1.47 13.72 -25.76
CA SER A 172 -1.48 12.31 -25.39
C SER A 172 -0.63 12.01 -24.14
N LEU A 173 0.41 12.81 -23.88
CA LEU A 173 1.23 12.64 -22.68
C LEU A 173 0.55 13.17 -21.43
N PHE A 174 -0.29 14.21 -21.54
CA PHE A 174 -1.04 14.75 -20.40
C PHE A 174 -2.03 13.74 -19.83
N VAL A 175 -2.60 12.86 -20.68
CA VAL A 175 -3.45 11.76 -20.23
C VAL A 175 -2.71 10.83 -19.23
N LYS A 176 -1.39 10.70 -19.34
CA LYS A 176 -0.59 9.90 -18.38
C LYS A 176 -0.64 10.51 -16.98
N ILE A 177 -0.58 11.84 -16.88
CA ILE A 177 -0.65 12.55 -15.59
C ILE A 177 -2.03 12.33 -14.96
N THR A 178 -3.10 12.61 -15.69
CA THR A 178 -4.48 12.48 -15.18
C THR A 178 -4.81 11.06 -14.75
N ASN A 179 -4.41 10.05 -15.53
CA ASN A 179 -4.57 8.65 -15.17
C ASN A 179 -3.76 8.28 -13.92
N THR A 180 -2.52 8.76 -13.81
CA THR A 180 -1.68 8.46 -12.64
C THR A 180 -2.24 9.11 -11.37
N LEU A 181 -2.78 10.33 -11.47
CA LEU A 181 -3.45 11.01 -10.35
C LEU A 181 -4.68 10.23 -9.90
N SER A 182 -5.54 9.78 -10.82
CA SER A 182 -6.73 8.99 -10.50
C SER A 182 -6.38 7.67 -9.79
N ILE A 183 -5.31 7.01 -10.22
CA ILE A 183 -4.82 5.78 -9.57
C ILE A 183 -4.33 6.08 -8.14
N ILE A 184 -3.56 7.16 -7.94
CA ILE A 184 -3.07 7.55 -6.62
C ILE A 184 -4.23 7.84 -5.66
N GLU A 185 -5.26 8.54 -6.12
CA GLU A 185 -6.46 8.82 -5.32
C GLU A 185 -7.24 7.56 -4.96
N ASN A 186 -7.40 6.65 -5.93
CA ASN A 186 -8.00 5.35 -5.64
C ASN A 186 -7.24 4.60 -4.55
N PHE A 187 -5.92 4.60 -4.59
CA PHE A 187 -5.13 4.00 -3.51
C PHE A 187 -5.36 4.68 -2.17
N GLU A 188 -5.52 6.02 -2.13
CA GLU A 188 -5.83 6.74 -0.88
C GLU A 188 -7.17 6.32 -0.29
N ILE A 189 -8.19 6.19 -1.12
CA ILE A 189 -9.52 5.71 -0.71
C ILE A 189 -9.43 4.27 -0.18
N GLN A 190 -8.74 3.38 -0.90
CA GLN A 190 -8.57 1.99 -0.49
C GLN A 190 -7.82 1.87 0.84
N LEU A 191 -6.73 2.63 1.01
CA LEU A 191 -5.96 2.66 2.26
C LEU A 191 -6.80 3.16 3.44
N ALA A 192 -7.61 4.20 3.23
CA ALA A 192 -8.52 4.72 4.26
C ALA A 192 -9.57 3.67 4.67
N ASN A 193 -10.13 2.94 3.71
CA ASN A 193 -11.10 1.87 3.97
C ASN A 193 -10.44 0.70 4.72
N LEU A 194 -9.28 0.23 4.29
CA LEU A 194 -8.55 -0.83 4.99
C LEU A 194 -8.19 -0.42 6.42
N LEU A 195 -7.71 0.80 6.62
CA LEU A 195 -7.37 1.30 7.94
C LEU A 195 -8.60 1.37 8.86
N LYS A 196 -9.76 1.72 8.31
CA LYS A 196 -11.03 1.72 9.05
C LYS A 196 -11.41 0.31 9.50
N GLU A 197 -11.31 -0.69 8.62
CA GLU A 197 -11.60 -2.09 8.95
C GLU A 197 -10.58 -2.67 9.95
N ILE A 198 -9.29 -2.40 9.79
CA ILE A 198 -8.25 -2.80 10.74
C ILE A 198 -8.56 -2.23 12.13
N ASN A 199 -8.88 -0.94 12.22
CA ASN A 199 -9.22 -0.29 13.49
C ASN A 199 -10.51 -0.84 14.10
N PHE A 200 -11.50 -1.17 13.28
CA PHE A 200 -12.74 -1.80 13.74
C PHE A 200 -12.47 -3.17 14.35
N LEU A 201 -11.71 -4.03 13.66
CA LEU A 201 -11.33 -5.34 14.17
C LEU A 201 -10.52 -5.25 15.46
N MET A 202 -9.54 -4.35 15.53
CA MET A 202 -8.72 -4.15 16.73
C MET A 202 -9.51 -3.72 17.96
N LYS A 203 -10.59 -2.95 17.76
CA LYS A 203 -11.50 -2.53 18.85
C LYS A 203 -12.54 -3.58 19.21
N SER A 204 -12.76 -4.57 18.38
CA SER A 204 -13.73 -5.63 18.61
C SER A 204 -13.31 -6.56 19.74
N ASN A 205 -14.29 -7.20 20.39
CA ASN A 205 -14.04 -8.25 21.39
C ASN A 205 -13.62 -9.59 20.75
N ARG A 206 -13.52 -9.63 19.41
CA ARG A 206 -13.15 -10.83 18.65
C ARG A 206 -11.65 -11.08 18.68
N ILE A 207 -10.85 -10.03 18.83
CA ILE A 207 -9.39 -10.16 18.96
C ILE A 207 -9.05 -10.41 20.43
N PRO A 208 -8.27 -11.47 20.74
CA PRO A 208 -7.86 -11.80 22.10
C PRO A 208 -7.10 -10.65 22.77
N ASP A 209 -7.37 -10.41 24.06
CA ASP A 209 -6.77 -9.30 24.80
C ASP A 209 -5.25 -9.42 24.94
N ASN A 210 -4.71 -10.64 25.04
CA ASN A 210 -3.27 -10.87 25.04
C ASN A 210 -2.61 -10.39 23.73
N PHE A 211 -3.29 -10.53 22.58
CA PHE A 211 -2.80 -10.01 21.31
C PHE A 211 -2.80 -8.48 21.31
N LYS A 212 -3.89 -7.85 21.80
CA LYS A 212 -3.97 -6.38 21.92
C LYS A 212 -2.88 -5.82 22.81
N GLN A 213 -2.62 -6.49 23.97
CA GLN A 213 -1.55 -6.11 24.89
C GLN A 213 -0.17 -6.20 24.23
N ASN A 214 0.11 -7.27 23.49
CA ASN A 214 1.37 -7.41 22.76
C ASN A 214 1.56 -6.31 21.69
N VAL A 215 0.50 -5.95 20.99
CA VAL A 215 0.54 -4.83 20.02
C VAL A 215 0.82 -3.52 20.76
N ALA A 216 0.16 -3.26 21.89
CA ALA A 216 0.39 -2.06 22.70
C ALA A 216 1.84 -1.98 23.21
N LEU A 217 2.41 -3.11 23.64
CA LEU A 217 3.82 -3.20 24.06
C LEU A 217 4.78 -2.86 22.92
N ILE A 218 4.53 -3.33 21.69
CA ILE A 218 5.36 -2.98 20.52
C ILE A 218 5.32 -1.48 20.25
N TYR A 219 4.15 -0.84 20.35
CA TYR A 219 4.01 0.62 20.18
C TYR A 219 4.64 1.44 21.31
N SER A 220 4.91 0.85 22.46
CA SER A 220 5.57 1.52 23.58
C SER A 220 7.10 1.56 23.47
N ILE A 221 7.67 0.82 22.51
CA ILE A 221 9.11 0.82 22.25
C ILE A 221 9.43 2.11 21.44
N PRO A 222 10.31 2.99 21.94
CA PRO A 222 10.66 4.27 21.31
C PRO A 222 11.44 4.07 19.98
#